data_787b1a4452b878116a44d113c1db6820
#
_entry.id   787b1a4452b878116a44d113c1db6820
#
_cell.length_a   1.000
_cell.length_b   1.000
_cell.length_c   1.000
_cell.angle_alpha   90.00
_cell.angle_beta   90.00
_cell.angle_gamma   90.00
#
_symmetry.space_group_name_H-M   'P 1'
#
loop_
_entity.id
_entity.type
_entity.pdbx_description
1 polymer ?
#
loop_
_entity_poly.entity_id
_entity_poly.type
_entity_poly.pdbx_seq_one_letter_code
_entity_poly.pdbx_strand_id
1 'polypeptide(L)'
;ITLCNVLRLKLHCSFYQFALSNDNTSPFFLFHHSSKLGITRDVLNYKEDRWQFYAKGPINSIEEIEFYKNKKNRERLNKEILLHYLKKMGISFWDIDKSVTDYFIVKRSV
;
A
#
# COMPACT_ATOMS: atom_id res chain seq x y z
N ILE A 1 10.27 4.91 1.06
CA ILE A 1 10.60 3.58 0.60
C ILE A 1 11.63 3.67 -0.52
N THR A 2 12.82 3.31 -0.15
CA THR A 2 14.01 3.58 -0.96
C THR A 2 14.03 2.83 -2.28
N LEU A 3 13.55 1.57 -2.30
CA LEU A 3 13.58 0.77 -3.52
C LEU A 3 12.71 1.37 -4.63
N CYS A 4 11.50 1.80 -4.31
CA CYS A 4 10.63 2.43 -5.30
C CYS A 4 11.25 3.72 -5.84
N ASN A 5 11.89 4.52 -5.00
CA ASN A 5 12.56 5.74 -5.42
C ASN A 5 13.73 5.45 -6.35
N VAL A 6 14.54 4.43 -6.04
CA VAL A 6 15.66 4.04 -6.89
C VAL A 6 15.17 3.57 -8.26
N LEU A 7 14.15 2.72 -8.28
CA LEU A 7 13.57 2.23 -9.53
C LEU A 7 12.98 3.37 -10.36
N ARG A 8 12.30 4.29 -9.71
CA ARG A 8 11.76 5.47 -10.39
C ARG A 8 12.86 6.27 -11.09
N LEU A 9 13.95 6.54 -10.39
CA LEU A 9 15.07 7.31 -10.94
C LEU A 9 15.74 6.60 -12.11
N LYS A 10 15.88 5.28 -12.03
CA LYS A 10 16.55 4.52 -13.08
C LYS A 10 15.68 4.27 -14.30
N LEU A 11 14.40 4.01 -14.10
CA LEU A 11 13.50 3.54 -15.16
C LEU A 11 12.53 4.60 -15.65
N HIS A 12 12.51 5.77 -15.03
CA HIS A 12 11.63 6.90 -15.40
C HIS A 12 10.16 6.50 -15.49
N CYS A 13 9.69 5.73 -14.52
CA CYS A 13 8.29 5.33 -14.44
C CYS A 13 7.77 5.44 -13.01
N SER A 14 6.45 5.32 -12.87
CA SER A 14 5.82 5.27 -11.57
C SER A 14 5.86 3.85 -11.03
N PHE A 15 5.96 3.73 -9.71
CA PHE A 15 5.96 2.45 -9.02
C PHE A 15 4.96 2.47 -7.88
N TYR A 16 4.29 1.34 -7.72
CA TYR A 16 3.41 1.07 -6.59
C TYR A 16 4.02 -0.04 -5.76
N GLN A 17 3.95 0.10 -4.46
CA GLN A 17 4.39 -0.92 -3.53
C GLN A 17 3.26 -1.24 -2.56
N PHE A 18 2.95 -2.53 -2.44
CA PHE A 18 1.98 -3.05 -1.50
C PHE A 18 2.71 -4.03 -0.59
N ALA A 19 2.53 -3.88 0.70
CA ALA A 19 3.13 -4.79 1.66
C ALA A 19 2.14 -5.06 2.77
N LEU A 20 2.13 -6.28 3.26
CA LEU A 20 1.28 -6.63 4.38
C LEU A 20 1.92 -7.74 5.21
N SER A 21 1.57 -7.77 6.47
CA SER A 21 1.87 -8.87 7.37
C SER A 21 0.60 -9.24 8.13
N ASN A 22 0.27 -10.51 8.13
CA ASN A 22 -0.85 -11.06 8.90
C ASN A 22 -0.40 -11.61 10.26
N ASP A 23 0.79 -11.26 10.71
CA ASP A 23 1.28 -11.63 12.03
C ASP A 23 0.31 -11.14 13.10
N ASN A 24 -0.13 -12.05 13.96
CA ASN A 24 -1.09 -11.73 15.02
C ASN A 24 -0.57 -10.76 16.05
N THR A 25 0.74 -10.68 16.22
CA THR A 25 1.36 -9.80 17.22
C THR A 25 1.62 -8.40 16.70
N SER A 26 2.02 -8.29 15.44
CA SER A 26 2.39 -6.99 14.84
C SER A 26 1.93 -6.90 13.38
N PRO A 27 0.62 -6.94 13.13
CA PRO A 27 0.14 -6.81 11.76
C PRO A 27 0.42 -5.41 11.21
N PHE A 28 0.73 -5.36 9.90
CA PHE A 28 0.85 -4.08 9.22
C PHE A 28 0.37 -4.17 7.77
N PHE A 29 -0.02 -3.03 7.24
CA PHE A 29 -0.49 -2.89 5.86
C PHE A 29 0.08 -1.59 5.29
N LEU A 30 0.64 -1.66 4.10
CA LEU A 30 1.29 -0.52 3.46
C LEU A 30 0.84 -0.40 2.02
N PHE A 31 0.49 0.82 1.63
CA PHE A 31 0.36 1.24 0.25
C PHE A 31 1.31 2.41 0.01
N HIS A 32 2.18 2.28 -0.98
CA HIS A 32 3.12 3.33 -1.35
C HIS A 32 3.10 3.52 -2.86
N HIS A 33 3.14 4.77 -3.27
CA HIS A 33 3.27 5.15 -4.67
C HIS A 33 4.40 6.17 -4.81
N SER A 34 5.24 5.96 -5.82
CA SER A 34 6.28 6.90 -6.19
C SER A 34 6.09 7.25 -7.67
N SER A 35 5.73 8.51 -7.96
CA SER A 35 5.54 8.94 -9.33
C SER A 35 6.88 9.18 -10.01
N LYS A 36 6.89 9.17 -11.34
CA LYS A 36 8.12 9.45 -12.08
C LYS A 36 8.64 10.87 -11.85
N LEU A 37 7.82 11.78 -11.36
CA LEU A 37 8.20 13.15 -11.03
C LEU A 37 8.70 13.30 -9.60
N GLY A 38 8.73 12.23 -8.82
CA GLY A 38 9.22 12.25 -7.45
C GLY A 38 8.18 12.51 -6.39
N ILE A 39 6.91 12.60 -6.76
CA ILE A 39 5.81 12.76 -5.82
C ILE A 39 5.52 11.41 -5.18
N THR A 40 5.46 11.37 -3.85
CA THR A 40 5.22 10.13 -3.11
C THR A 40 3.93 10.19 -2.33
N ARG A 41 3.29 9.03 -2.19
CA ARG A 41 2.12 8.82 -1.36
C ARG A 41 2.35 7.61 -0.48
N ASP A 42 2.16 7.77 0.81
CA ASP A 42 2.28 6.67 1.78
C ASP A 42 1.01 6.55 2.59
N VAL A 43 0.48 5.34 2.67
CA VAL A 43 -0.62 5.00 3.57
C VAL A 43 -0.18 3.76 4.35
N LEU A 44 -0.18 3.88 5.66
CA LEU A 44 0.33 2.83 6.54
C LEU A 44 -0.65 2.62 7.68
N ASN A 45 -0.94 1.37 7.98
CA ASN A 45 -1.76 1.00 9.12
C ASN A 45 -1.09 -0.19 9.81
N TYR A 46 -0.78 -0.05 11.08
CA TYR A 46 -0.06 -1.07 11.82
C TYR A 46 -0.51 -1.10 13.26
N LYS A 47 -0.25 -2.21 13.94
CA LYS A 47 -0.56 -2.39 15.34
C LYS A 47 0.72 -2.61 16.14
N GLU A 48 0.92 -1.81 17.17
CA GLU A 48 1.85 -2.07 18.26
C GLU A 48 1.01 -2.40 19.50
N ASP A 49 0.91 -1.50 20.47
CA ASP A 49 -0.05 -1.66 21.57
C ASP A 49 -1.48 -1.45 21.09
N ARG A 50 -1.65 -0.57 20.12
CA ARG A 50 -2.92 -0.28 19.47
C ARG A 50 -2.69 0.07 18.00
N TRP A 51 -3.76 0.10 17.23
CA TRP A 51 -3.68 0.42 15.81
C TRP A 51 -3.29 1.87 15.58
N GLN A 52 -2.34 2.07 14.67
CA GLN A 52 -1.87 3.39 14.25
C GLN A 52 -2.10 3.51 12.75
N PHE A 53 -2.79 4.56 12.35
CA PHE A 53 -3.02 4.86 10.95
C PHE A 53 -2.27 6.13 10.55
N TYR A 54 -1.61 6.07 9.39
CA TYR A 54 -0.80 7.17 8.89
C TYR A 54 -1.00 7.30 7.38
N ALA A 55 -1.18 8.53 6.91
CA ALA A 55 -1.29 8.81 5.48
C ALA A 55 -0.56 10.11 5.18
N LYS A 56 0.25 10.11 4.13
CA LYS A 56 1.07 11.27 3.74
C LYS A 56 1.14 11.37 2.23
N GLY A 57 1.16 12.59 1.72
CA GLY A 57 1.26 12.89 0.30
C GLY A 57 -0.10 13.01 -0.38
N PRO A 58 -0.12 13.40 -1.66
CA PRO A 58 -1.38 13.58 -2.39
C PRO A 58 -2.05 12.24 -2.67
N ILE A 59 -3.37 12.20 -2.59
CA ILE A 59 -4.16 11.00 -2.81
C ILE A 59 -3.98 10.51 -4.25
N ASN A 60 -3.74 9.22 -4.40
CA ASN A 60 -3.63 8.57 -5.71
C ASN A 60 -5.01 8.24 -6.26
N SER A 61 -5.14 8.20 -7.58
CA SER A 61 -6.43 7.96 -8.25
C SER A 61 -7.04 6.59 -7.97
N ILE A 62 -6.25 5.59 -7.57
CA ILE A 62 -6.79 4.27 -7.24
C ILE A 62 -7.33 4.19 -5.83
N GLU A 63 -6.98 5.13 -4.96
CA GLU A 63 -7.42 5.13 -3.57
C GLU A 63 -8.88 5.53 -3.45
N GLU A 64 -9.52 5.00 -2.41
CA GLU A 64 -10.87 5.40 -2.03
C GLU A 64 -10.83 5.96 -0.63
N ILE A 65 -10.95 7.27 -0.53
CA ILE A 65 -10.78 7.99 0.73
C ILE A 65 -11.82 7.60 1.77
N GLU A 66 -12.95 7.07 1.34
CA GLU A 66 -14.00 6.63 2.26
C GLU A 66 -13.53 5.57 3.23
N PHE A 67 -12.60 4.70 2.80
CA PHE A 67 -12.02 3.70 3.71
C PHE A 67 -11.32 4.35 4.90
N TYR A 68 -10.66 5.50 4.68
CA TYR A 68 -9.86 6.16 5.70
C TYR A 68 -10.69 6.95 6.70
N LYS A 69 -11.97 7.12 6.41
CA LYS A 69 -12.92 7.78 7.30
C LYS A 69 -13.52 6.84 8.34
N ASN A 70 -13.23 5.57 8.27
CA ASN A 70 -13.74 4.60 9.23
C ASN A 70 -13.30 4.97 10.64
N LYS A 71 -14.19 4.82 11.61
CA LYS A 71 -13.93 5.17 13.00
C LYS A 71 -12.87 4.28 13.63
N LYS A 72 -12.79 3.01 13.20
CA LYS A 72 -11.81 2.05 13.70
C LYS A 72 -10.57 2.11 12.84
N ASN A 73 -9.41 2.42 13.42
CA ASN A 73 -8.16 2.52 12.67
C ASN A 73 -7.87 1.24 11.90
N ARG A 74 -8.09 0.07 12.50
CA ARG A 74 -7.81 -1.21 11.83
C ARG A 74 -8.61 -1.44 10.55
N GLU A 75 -9.71 -0.72 10.37
CA GLU A 75 -10.56 -0.83 9.19
C GLU A 75 -10.18 0.16 8.08
N ARG A 76 -9.23 1.05 8.34
CA ARG A 76 -8.87 2.10 7.38
C ARG A 76 -7.96 1.60 6.28
N LEU A 77 -7.11 0.62 6.57
CA LEU A 77 -6.30 -0.06 5.58
C LEU A 77 -6.04 -1.47 6.08
N ASN A 78 -6.39 -2.45 5.27
CA ASN A 78 -6.26 -3.85 5.59
C ASN A 78 -6.01 -4.66 4.32
N LYS A 79 -5.94 -5.98 4.44
CA LYS A 79 -5.73 -6.87 3.31
C LYS A 79 -6.77 -6.68 2.22
N GLU A 80 -8.04 -6.62 2.58
CA GLU A 80 -9.14 -6.48 1.63
C GLU A 80 -9.05 -5.19 0.83
N ILE A 81 -8.67 -4.09 1.49
CA ILE A 81 -8.49 -2.80 0.83
C ILE A 81 -7.30 -2.84 -0.12
N LEU A 82 -6.18 -3.43 0.29
CA LEU A 82 -5.02 -3.58 -0.57
C LEU A 82 -5.34 -4.44 -1.79
N LEU A 83 -6.07 -5.55 -1.62
CA LEU A 83 -6.52 -6.38 -2.74
C LEU A 83 -7.46 -5.62 -3.66
N HIS A 84 -8.33 -4.80 -3.10
CA HIS A 84 -9.22 -3.96 -3.89
C HIS A 84 -8.44 -2.97 -4.77
N TYR A 85 -7.41 -2.34 -4.23
CA TYR A 85 -6.55 -1.44 -5.00
C TYR A 85 -5.80 -2.19 -6.10
N LEU A 86 -5.26 -3.36 -5.79
CA LEU A 86 -4.60 -4.21 -6.78
C LEU A 86 -5.55 -4.60 -7.91
N LYS A 87 -6.78 -4.94 -7.57
CA LYS A 87 -7.81 -5.28 -8.55
C LYS A 87 -8.12 -4.09 -9.47
N LYS A 88 -8.19 -2.90 -8.92
CA LYS A 88 -8.39 -1.68 -9.72
C LYS A 88 -7.25 -1.44 -10.71
N MET A 89 -6.06 -1.95 -10.42
CA MET A 89 -4.91 -1.90 -11.31
C MET A 89 -4.87 -3.07 -12.31
N GLY A 90 -5.86 -3.96 -12.26
CA GLY A 90 -5.93 -5.13 -13.14
C GLY A 90 -5.09 -6.31 -12.66
N ILE A 91 -4.75 -6.36 -11.37
CA ILE A 91 -3.92 -7.41 -10.79
C ILE A 91 -4.75 -8.24 -9.83
N SER A 92 -4.65 -9.57 -9.93
CA SER A 92 -5.33 -10.50 -9.04
C SER A 92 -4.33 -11.43 -8.39
N PHE A 93 -4.43 -11.59 -7.08
CA PHE A 93 -3.61 -12.51 -6.30
C PHE A 93 -4.50 -13.46 -5.51
N TRP A 94 -4.32 -14.75 -5.75
CA TRP A 94 -5.13 -15.80 -5.15
C TRP A 94 -4.57 -16.33 -3.83
N ASP A 95 -3.25 -16.19 -3.63
CA ASP A 95 -2.53 -16.85 -2.56
C ASP A 95 -1.94 -15.91 -1.50
N ILE A 96 -2.35 -14.65 -1.51
CA ILE A 96 -1.83 -13.64 -0.59
C ILE A 96 -2.03 -14.02 0.87
N ASP A 97 -3.14 -14.70 1.17
CA ASP A 97 -3.51 -15.07 2.53
C ASP A 97 -2.67 -16.21 3.11
N LYS A 98 -1.90 -16.90 2.28
CA LYS A 98 -1.08 -18.03 2.72
C LYS A 98 0.25 -17.60 3.32
N SER A 99 0.67 -16.37 3.04
CA SER A 99 1.91 -15.81 3.58
C SER A 99 1.66 -15.02 4.83
N VAL A 100 2.58 -15.11 5.76
CA VAL A 100 2.60 -14.23 6.94
C VAL A 100 2.93 -12.81 6.53
N THR A 101 3.86 -12.64 5.61
CA THR A 101 4.26 -11.34 5.08
C THR A 101 4.36 -11.42 3.57
N ASP A 102 3.64 -10.54 2.90
CA ASP A 102 3.68 -10.40 1.44
C ASP A 102 4.11 -9.00 1.05
N TYR A 103 4.83 -8.93 -0.06
CA TYR A 103 5.44 -7.71 -0.52
C TYR A 103 5.35 -7.64 -2.04
N PHE A 104 4.75 -6.56 -2.56
CA PHE A 104 4.53 -6.43 -3.99
C PHE A 104 4.99 -5.07 -4.49
N ILE A 105 5.71 -5.08 -5.62
CA ILE A 105 6.04 -3.86 -6.33
C ILE A 105 5.43 -3.95 -7.71
N VAL A 106 4.65 -2.94 -8.06
CA VAL A 106 4.00 -2.85 -9.37
C VAL A 106 4.59 -1.67 -10.12
N LYS A 107 5.20 -1.96 -11.25
CA LYS A 107 5.70 -0.93 -12.16
C LYS A 107 4.56 -0.46 -13.05
N ARG A 108 4.43 0.84 -13.19
CA ARG A 108 3.45 1.43 -14.08
C ARG A 108 4.12 2.43 -15.00
N SER A 109 4.11 2.13 -16.27
CA SER A 109 4.58 3.04 -17.31
C SER A 109 3.55 4.16 -17.51
N VAL A 110 4.03 5.35 -17.68
CA VAL A 110 3.18 6.53 -17.87
C VAL A 110 3.43 7.12 -19.23
#